data_ae1fa731aa14cb04cced67ade38712be
#
_entry.id   ae1fa731aa14cb04cced67ade38712be
#
_cell.length_a   1.000
_cell.length_b   1.000
_cell.length_c   1.000
_cell.angle_alpha   90.00
_cell.angle_beta   90.00
_cell.angle_gamma   90.00
#
_symmetry.space_group_name_H-M   'P 1'
#
loop_
_entity.id
_entity.type
_entity.pdbx_description
1 polymer ?
#
loop_
_entity_poly.entity_id
_entity_poly.type
_entity_poly.pdbx_seq_one_letter_code
_entity_poly.pdbx_strand_id
1 'polypeptide(L)'
;MFYRKTSTNYAKWDVFESESEDEIPEEEKDPIVPENDPQFKAMEADFADRAKKRRRNRKEANELKEKGNDCLKRGLYKSANKYYSDALENCRDMLPLYTNRALARIRLEQWQEVVDDCTRVLEYCEVFDDGYTKQRDLCYKALTRRGQAFRAMSDFDEAIKDLCMAKVLLPDQADCQRLIDTYKADKEHAKRIATVMENAQDLAGREYIDFLLNAVQGKIP
;
A
#
# COMPACT_ATOMS: atom_id res chain seq x y z
N MET A 1 -3.95 9.13 18.48
CA MET A 1 -5.41 9.20 18.66
C MET A 1 -5.93 7.79 18.48
N PHE A 2 -6.25 7.09 19.57
CA PHE A 2 -6.67 5.69 19.52
C PHE A 2 -8.08 5.60 18.92
N TYR A 3 -8.22 4.92 17.79
CA TYR A 3 -9.53 4.51 17.29
C TYR A 3 -10.15 3.56 18.32
N ARG A 4 -11.13 4.06 19.07
CA ARG A 4 -12.04 3.22 19.85
C ARG A 4 -12.77 2.33 18.85
N LYS A 5 -12.49 1.02 18.88
CA LYS A 5 -13.41 0.02 18.35
C LYS A 5 -14.75 0.28 19.03
N THR A 6 -15.71 0.80 18.31
CA THR A 6 -17.10 0.78 18.74
C THR A 6 -17.51 -0.68 18.71
N SER A 7 -17.52 -1.30 19.87
CA SER A 7 -18.11 -2.61 20.06
C SER A 7 -19.56 -2.54 19.52
N THR A 8 -19.81 -3.28 18.45
CA THR A 8 -21.17 -3.46 17.95
C THR A 8 -21.96 -4.11 19.08
N ASN A 9 -22.91 -3.37 19.63
CA ASN A 9 -23.72 -3.84 20.73
C ASN A 9 -24.73 -4.87 20.20
N TYR A 10 -24.40 -6.14 20.33
CA TYR A 10 -25.26 -7.26 19.96
C TYR A 10 -26.42 -7.47 20.94
N ALA A 11 -26.49 -6.74 22.07
CA ALA A 11 -27.58 -6.84 23.03
C ALA A 11 -28.99 -6.55 22.45
N LYS A 12 -29.07 -5.92 21.27
CA LYS A 12 -30.33 -5.77 20.53
C LYS A 12 -30.76 -7.06 19.82
N TRP A 13 -29.89 -8.00 19.61
CA TRP A 13 -30.20 -9.30 19.01
C TRP A 13 -30.64 -10.31 20.08
N ASP A 14 -30.12 -10.19 21.31
CA ASP A 14 -30.48 -11.04 22.44
C ASP A 14 -31.94 -10.82 22.89
N VAL A 15 -32.53 -9.65 22.58
CA VAL A 15 -33.96 -9.35 22.87
C VAL A 15 -34.88 -10.02 21.85
N PHE A 16 -34.36 -10.43 20.69
CA PHE A 16 -35.15 -11.08 19.64
C PHE A 16 -35.35 -12.58 19.90
N GLU A 17 -34.51 -13.19 20.76
CA GLU A 17 -34.60 -14.61 21.10
C GLU A 17 -35.57 -14.88 22.27
N SER A 18 -36.10 -13.82 22.95
CA SER A 18 -36.94 -14.00 24.15
C SER A 18 -38.43 -13.71 23.97
N GLU A 19 -38.85 -13.27 22.79
CA GLU A 19 -40.29 -13.06 22.51
C GLU A 19 -40.77 -14.06 21.44
N SER A 20 -41.57 -14.98 21.92
CA SER A 20 -42.43 -15.93 21.22
C SER A 20 -41.82 -17.28 20.82
N GLU A 21 -42.02 -18.27 21.68
CA GLU A 21 -42.29 -19.65 21.25
C GLU A 21 -43.70 -19.72 20.57
N ASP A 22 -44.06 -18.70 19.81
CA ASP A 22 -45.21 -18.76 18.92
C ASP A 22 -44.70 -19.32 17.60
N GLU A 23 -45.21 -20.50 17.27
CA GLU A 23 -45.14 -21.27 16.04
C GLU A 23 -44.33 -20.57 14.93
N ILE A 24 -43.02 -20.93 14.79
CA ILE A 24 -42.25 -20.64 13.59
C ILE A 24 -43.10 -21.21 12.44
N PRO A 25 -43.69 -20.37 11.55
CA PRO A 25 -44.39 -20.88 10.40
C PRO A 25 -43.42 -21.85 9.73
N GLU A 26 -43.89 -23.05 9.37
CA GLU A 26 -43.10 -24.04 8.65
C GLU A 26 -42.24 -23.29 7.66
N GLU A 27 -40.92 -23.30 7.86
CA GLU A 27 -39.96 -22.59 7.01
C GLU A 27 -40.46 -22.77 5.58
N GLU A 28 -40.84 -21.69 4.92
CA GLU A 28 -40.93 -21.67 3.47
C GLU A 28 -39.56 -22.17 3.02
N LYS A 29 -39.45 -23.48 2.82
CA LYS A 29 -38.22 -24.09 2.28
C LYS A 29 -37.96 -23.34 1.01
N ASP A 30 -36.89 -22.57 0.99
CA ASP A 30 -36.45 -21.85 -0.21
C ASP A 30 -36.70 -22.80 -1.40
N PRO A 31 -37.42 -22.36 -2.41
CA PRO A 31 -37.85 -23.24 -3.49
C PRO A 31 -36.62 -23.96 -4.00
N ILE A 32 -36.55 -25.29 -3.77
CA ILE A 32 -35.45 -26.13 -4.25
C ILE A 32 -35.50 -25.98 -5.76
N VAL A 33 -34.65 -25.11 -6.31
CA VAL A 33 -34.56 -24.91 -7.75
C VAL A 33 -34.14 -26.27 -8.34
N PRO A 34 -34.95 -26.91 -9.17
CA PRO A 34 -34.63 -28.24 -9.70
C PRO A 34 -33.30 -28.16 -10.43
N GLU A 35 -32.41 -29.15 -10.22
CA GLU A 35 -31.10 -29.24 -10.91
C GLU A 35 -31.22 -29.15 -12.45
N ASN A 36 -32.40 -29.36 -12.97
CA ASN A 36 -32.73 -29.30 -14.41
C ASN A 36 -33.37 -28.02 -14.89
N ASP A 37 -33.50 -26.99 -14.01
CA ASP A 37 -34.05 -25.70 -14.43
C ASP A 37 -33.11 -25.08 -15.48
N PRO A 38 -33.65 -24.69 -16.66
CA PRO A 38 -32.87 -24.00 -17.70
C PRO A 38 -32.18 -22.74 -17.22
N GLN A 39 -32.77 -22.00 -16.27
CA GLN A 39 -32.17 -20.79 -15.70
C GLN A 39 -30.96 -21.12 -14.80
N PHE A 40 -31.09 -22.20 -14.00
CA PHE A 40 -29.96 -22.66 -13.16
C PHE A 40 -28.78 -23.12 -14.01
N LYS A 41 -29.03 -23.92 -15.06
CA LYS A 41 -27.98 -24.35 -16.02
C LYS A 41 -27.33 -23.17 -16.74
N ALA A 42 -28.10 -22.17 -17.13
CA ALA A 42 -27.55 -20.97 -17.75
C ALA A 42 -26.66 -20.18 -16.79
N MET A 43 -27.04 -20.11 -15.51
CA MET A 43 -26.26 -19.46 -14.46
C MET A 43 -24.97 -20.22 -14.17
N GLU A 44 -25.00 -21.55 -14.08
CA GLU A 44 -23.80 -22.38 -13.92
C GLU A 44 -22.82 -22.20 -15.09
N ALA A 45 -23.35 -22.19 -16.33
CA ALA A 45 -22.54 -21.97 -17.53
C ALA A 45 -21.85 -20.59 -17.49
N ASP A 46 -22.58 -19.54 -17.10
CA ASP A 46 -22.01 -18.19 -16.96
C ASP A 46 -20.93 -18.14 -15.87
N PHE A 47 -21.16 -18.81 -14.73
CA PHE A 47 -20.13 -18.93 -13.68
C PHE A 47 -18.88 -19.67 -14.17
N ALA A 48 -19.06 -20.77 -14.91
CA ALA A 48 -17.96 -21.52 -15.48
C ALA A 48 -17.16 -20.69 -16.50
N ASP A 49 -17.84 -19.96 -17.36
CA ASP A 49 -17.19 -19.08 -18.34
C ASP A 49 -16.46 -17.91 -17.68
N ARG A 50 -17.05 -17.29 -16.67
CA ARG A 50 -16.37 -16.25 -15.88
C ARG A 50 -15.14 -16.80 -15.14
N ALA A 51 -15.23 -18.03 -14.59
CA ALA A 51 -14.10 -18.69 -13.94
C ALA A 51 -12.98 -18.99 -14.95
N LYS A 52 -13.33 -19.49 -16.14
CA LYS A 52 -12.38 -19.75 -17.25
C LYS A 52 -11.70 -18.48 -17.72
N LYS A 53 -12.46 -17.38 -17.90
CA LYS A 53 -11.94 -16.07 -18.25
C LYS A 53 -10.96 -15.55 -17.17
N ARG A 54 -11.33 -15.65 -15.89
CA ARG A 54 -10.43 -15.25 -14.76
C ARG A 54 -9.13 -16.04 -14.75
N ARG A 55 -9.18 -17.37 -14.97
CA ARG A 55 -7.97 -18.22 -15.04
C ARG A 55 -7.06 -17.81 -16.21
N ARG A 56 -7.61 -17.51 -17.38
CA ARG A 56 -6.87 -17.03 -18.55
C ARG A 56 -6.21 -15.71 -18.25
N ASN A 57 -6.97 -14.72 -17.78
CA ASN A 57 -6.45 -13.39 -17.45
C ASN A 57 -5.33 -13.46 -16.42
N ARG A 58 -5.46 -14.33 -15.39
CA ARG A 58 -4.44 -14.52 -14.37
C ARG A 58 -3.16 -15.15 -14.94
N LYS A 59 -3.29 -16.07 -15.89
CA LYS A 59 -2.13 -16.64 -16.59
C LYS A 59 -1.40 -15.59 -17.41
N GLU A 60 -2.12 -14.81 -18.23
CA GLU A 60 -1.58 -13.71 -19.01
C GLU A 60 -0.90 -12.65 -18.12
N ALA A 61 -1.52 -12.29 -17.01
CA ALA A 61 -0.94 -11.37 -16.02
C ALA A 61 0.37 -11.92 -15.41
N ASN A 62 0.45 -13.22 -15.14
CA ASN A 62 1.70 -13.83 -14.65
C ASN A 62 2.81 -13.81 -15.71
N GLU A 63 2.49 -14.08 -16.98
CA GLU A 63 3.45 -13.98 -18.07
C GLU A 63 4.00 -12.56 -18.25
N LEU A 64 3.11 -11.56 -18.17
CA LEU A 64 3.50 -10.15 -18.19
C LEU A 64 4.32 -9.75 -16.97
N LYS A 65 3.98 -10.28 -15.78
CA LYS A 65 4.78 -10.07 -14.56
C LYS A 65 6.21 -10.56 -14.74
N GLU A 66 6.42 -11.74 -15.30
CA GLU A 66 7.78 -12.26 -15.52
C GLU A 66 8.55 -11.42 -16.54
N LYS A 67 7.91 -10.99 -17.64
CA LYS A 67 8.53 -10.03 -18.57
C LYS A 67 8.92 -8.72 -17.89
N GLY A 68 8.05 -8.22 -17.01
CA GLY A 68 8.33 -7.03 -16.18
C GLY A 68 9.51 -7.24 -15.24
N ASN A 69 9.59 -8.40 -14.58
CA ASN A 69 10.70 -8.78 -13.70
C ASN A 69 12.03 -8.83 -14.46
N ASP A 70 12.04 -9.38 -15.68
CA ASP A 70 13.24 -9.46 -16.52
C ASP A 70 13.69 -8.07 -16.98
N CYS A 71 12.74 -7.21 -17.35
CA CYS A 71 13.04 -5.81 -17.66
C CYS A 71 13.60 -5.06 -16.45
N LEU A 72 13.06 -5.30 -15.26
CA LEU A 72 13.54 -4.70 -14.01
C LEU A 72 15.00 -5.10 -13.73
N LYS A 73 15.33 -6.40 -13.86
CA LYS A 73 16.69 -6.92 -13.68
C LYS A 73 17.68 -6.31 -14.67
N ARG A 74 17.23 -6.02 -15.89
CA ARG A 74 18.02 -5.38 -16.94
C ARG A 74 18.10 -3.85 -16.84
N GLY A 75 17.45 -3.24 -15.83
CA GLY A 75 17.44 -1.78 -15.67
C GLY A 75 16.48 -1.05 -16.63
N LEU A 76 15.64 -1.77 -17.36
CA LEU A 76 14.66 -1.21 -18.30
C LEU A 76 13.37 -0.82 -17.57
N TYR A 77 13.46 0.17 -16.68
CA TYR A 77 12.39 0.52 -15.74
C TYR A 77 11.10 1.00 -16.41
N LYS A 78 11.19 1.76 -17.53
CA LYS A 78 10.01 2.18 -18.29
C LYS A 78 9.25 0.99 -18.87
N SER A 79 9.97 0.02 -19.43
CA SER A 79 9.36 -1.21 -19.97
C SER A 79 8.78 -2.08 -18.86
N ALA A 80 9.47 -2.21 -17.72
CA ALA A 80 8.97 -2.93 -16.56
C ALA A 80 7.66 -2.33 -16.05
N ASN A 81 7.59 -1.00 -15.89
CA ASN A 81 6.38 -0.27 -15.49
C ASN A 81 5.21 -0.54 -16.43
N LYS A 82 5.47 -0.55 -17.76
CA LYS A 82 4.44 -0.87 -18.77
C LYS A 82 3.93 -2.30 -18.61
N TYR A 83 4.83 -3.31 -18.57
CA TYR A 83 4.40 -4.71 -18.41
C TYR A 83 3.60 -4.96 -17.13
N TYR A 84 3.98 -4.34 -16.01
CA TYR A 84 3.19 -4.46 -14.78
C TYR A 84 1.83 -3.76 -14.89
N SER A 85 1.74 -2.65 -15.62
CA SER A 85 0.46 -1.96 -15.86
C SER A 85 -0.47 -2.80 -16.73
N ASP A 86 0.05 -3.35 -17.83
CA ASP A 86 -0.69 -4.27 -18.71
C ASP A 86 -1.16 -5.53 -17.94
N ALA A 87 -0.33 -6.04 -17.03
CA ALA A 87 -0.70 -7.16 -16.17
C ALA A 87 -1.83 -6.81 -15.20
N LEU A 88 -1.83 -5.58 -14.64
CA LEU A 88 -2.88 -5.10 -13.74
C LEU A 88 -4.19 -4.78 -14.46
N GLU A 89 -4.18 -4.47 -15.74
CA GLU A 89 -5.40 -4.38 -16.56
C GLU A 89 -6.10 -5.73 -16.65
N ASN A 90 -5.33 -6.82 -16.79
CA ASN A 90 -5.85 -8.18 -16.84
C ASN A 90 -6.29 -8.72 -15.48
N CYS A 91 -5.56 -8.37 -14.40
CA CYS A 91 -5.75 -8.96 -13.07
C CYS A 91 -5.40 -7.94 -11.96
N ARG A 92 -6.40 -7.19 -11.51
CA ARG A 92 -6.22 -6.11 -10.51
C ARG A 92 -6.03 -6.61 -9.07
N ASP A 93 -6.34 -7.87 -8.80
CA ASP A 93 -6.23 -8.52 -7.49
C ASP A 93 -4.84 -9.08 -7.19
N MET A 94 -3.90 -8.98 -8.12
CA MET A 94 -2.53 -9.45 -7.94
C MET A 94 -1.65 -8.40 -7.23
N LEU A 95 -1.75 -8.34 -5.91
CA LEU A 95 -1.01 -7.37 -5.09
C LEU A 95 0.51 -7.30 -5.33
N PRO A 96 1.23 -8.41 -5.60
CA PRO A 96 2.66 -8.34 -5.91
C PRO A 96 3.01 -7.49 -7.15
N LEU A 97 2.07 -7.30 -8.09
CA LEU A 97 2.30 -6.45 -9.25
C LEU A 97 2.42 -4.98 -8.86
N TYR A 98 1.58 -4.50 -7.94
CA TYR A 98 1.66 -3.12 -7.43
C TYR A 98 3.00 -2.85 -6.76
N THR A 99 3.46 -3.76 -5.88
CA THR A 99 4.77 -3.58 -5.24
C THR A 99 5.92 -3.62 -6.25
N ASN A 100 5.89 -4.50 -7.25
CA ASN A 100 6.92 -4.55 -8.28
C ASN A 100 6.89 -3.32 -9.20
N ARG A 101 5.69 -2.82 -9.54
CA ARG A 101 5.53 -1.58 -10.28
C ARG A 101 6.04 -0.38 -9.48
N ALA A 102 5.74 -0.31 -8.19
CA ALA A 102 6.28 0.71 -7.31
C ALA A 102 7.81 0.71 -7.31
N LEU A 103 8.48 -0.46 -7.33
CA LEU A 103 9.94 -0.52 -7.42
C LEU A 103 10.47 0.04 -8.75
N ALA A 104 9.80 -0.23 -9.88
CA ALA A 104 10.16 0.35 -11.17
C ALA A 104 9.96 1.88 -11.16
N ARG A 105 8.87 2.36 -10.56
CA ARG A 105 8.53 3.79 -10.43
C ARG A 105 9.50 4.55 -9.53
N ILE A 106 10.01 3.93 -8.46
CA ILE A 106 11.09 4.49 -7.63
C ILE A 106 12.32 4.81 -8.51
N ARG A 107 12.69 3.91 -9.40
CA ARG A 107 13.81 4.10 -10.32
C ARG A 107 13.54 5.14 -11.42
N LEU A 108 12.26 5.48 -11.63
CA LEU A 108 11.80 6.52 -12.55
C LEU A 108 11.48 7.84 -11.82
N GLU A 109 11.70 7.89 -10.51
CA GLU A 109 11.40 9.06 -9.65
C GLU A 109 9.94 9.51 -9.69
N GLN A 110 9.02 8.58 -9.95
CA GLN A 110 7.58 8.79 -9.97
C GLN A 110 6.99 8.59 -8.56
N TRP A 111 7.28 9.52 -7.66
CA TRP A 111 7.06 9.33 -6.23
C TRP A 111 5.59 9.22 -5.84
N GLN A 112 4.72 10.05 -6.41
CA GLN A 112 3.29 10.02 -6.10
C GLN A 112 2.66 8.68 -6.50
N GLU A 113 3.00 8.18 -7.69
CA GLU A 113 2.50 6.91 -8.19
C GLU A 113 3.03 5.71 -7.38
N VAL A 114 4.20 5.85 -6.74
CA VAL A 114 4.71 4.85 -5.77
C VAL A 114 3.83 4.83 -4.54
N VAL A 115 3.48 6.01 -4.00
CA VAL A 115 2.59 6.11 -2.84
C VAL A 115 1.25 5.47 -3.15
N ASP A 116 0.66 5.76 -4.31
CA ASP A 116 -0.64 5.22 -4.71
C ASP A 116 -0.63 3.69 -4.81
N ASP A 117 0.40 3.12 -5.48
CA ASP A 117 0.55 1.67 -5.60
C ASP A 117 0.72 0.97 -4.25
N CYS A 118 1.56 1.52 -3.38
CA CYS A 118 1.82 0.95 -2.06
C CYS A 118 0.60 1.09 -1.14
N THR A 119 -0.08 2.23 -1.17
CA THR A 119 -1.30 2.48 -0.37
C THR A 119 -2.38 1.47 -0.74
N ARG A 120 -2.60 1.21 -2.03
CA ARG A 120 -3.56 0.19 -2.47
C ARG A 120 -3.27 -1.20 -1.92
N VAL A 121 -1.99 -1.59 -1.84
CA VAL A 121 -1.60 -2.87 -1.24
C VAL A 121 -1.91 -2.90 0.25
N LEU A 122 -1.58 -1.82 0.97
CA LEU A 122 -1.78 -1.73 2.41
C LEU A 122 -3.26 -1.70 2.80
N GLU A 123 -4.09 -0.94 2.07
CA GLU A 123 -5.54 -0.92 2.25
C GLU A 123 -6.16 -2.30 2.03
N TYR A 124 -5.73 -3.01 1.00
CA TYR A 124 -6.21 -4.37 0.77
C TYR A 124 -5.85 -5.30 1.92
N CYS A 125 -4.59 -5.27 2.38
CA CYS A 125 -4.13 -6.12 3.48
C CYS A 125 -4.81 -5.74 4.82
N GLU A 126 -5.10 -4.46 5.05
CA GLU A 126 -5.81 -4.01 6.24
C GLU A 126 -7.22 -4.59 6.32
N VAL A 127 -7.93 -4.61 5.18
CA VAL A 127 -9.32 -5.05 5.11
C VAL A 127 -9.46 -6.59 5.08
N PHE A 128 -8.60 -7.27 4.30
CA PHE A 128 -8.78 -8.70 3.99
C PHE A 128 -7.78 -9.63 4.71
N ASP A 129 -6.68 -9.09 5.26
CA ASP A 129 -5.61 -9.90 5.85
C ASP A 129 -5.44 -9.69 7.36
N ASP A 130 -6.50 -9.30 8.07
CA ASP A 130 -6.49 -9.08 9.52
C ASP A 130 -5.31 -8.20 9.99
N GLY A 131 -5.15 -7.04 9.35
CA GLY A 131 -4.12 -6.08 9.72
C GLY A 131 -2.70 -6.54 9.40
N TYR A 132 -2.45 -6.98 8.18
CA TYR A 132 -1.13 -7.33 7.64
C TYR A 132 -0.55 -8.68 8.09
N THR A 133 -1.32 -9.53 8.77
CA THR A 133 -0.76 -10.77 9.38
C THR A 133 -0.46 -11.86 8.35
N LYS A 134 -1.26 -11.97 7.28
CA LYS A 134 -1.13 -13.04 6.27
C LYS A 134 -0.04 -12.77 5.24
N GLN A 135 0.19 -11.48 4.89
CA GLN A 135 1.13 -11.09 3.83
C GLN A 135 2.19 -10.12 4.34
N ARG A 136 2.80 -10.42 5.49
CA ARG A 136 3.79 -9.57 6.17
C ARG A 136 4.91 -9.07 5.25
N ASP A 137 5.49 -9.97 4.45
CA ASP A 137 6.58 -9.62 3.52
C ASP A 137 6.15 -8.64 2.44
N LEU A 138 4.91 -8.77 1.96
CA LEU A 138 4.36 -7.88 0.95
C LEU A 138 4.09 -6.50 1.54
N CYS A 139 3.45 -6.45 2.71
CA CYS A 139 3.18 -5.20 3.43
C CYS A 139 4.48 -4.50 3.83
N TYR A 140 5.49 -5.25 4.30
CA TYR A 140 6.82 -4.72 4.57
C TYR A 140 7.43 -4.04 3.34
N LYS A 141 7.39 -4.69 2.17
CA LYS A 141 7.87 -4.11 0.91
C LYS A 141 7.09 -2.87 0.51
N ALA A 142 5.78 -2.87 0.71
CA ALA A 142 4.94 -1.71 0.41
C ALA A 142 5.28 -0.52 1.34
N LEU A 143 5.37 -0.75 2.66
CA LEU A 143 5.73 0.29 3.64
C LEU A 143 7.12 0.87 3.39
N THR A 144 8.13 0.03 3.16
CA THR A 144 9.49 0.52 2.91
C THR A 144 9.59 1.32 1.61
N ARG A 145 8.88 0.94 0.56
CA ARG A 145 8.86 1.67 -0.71
C ARG A 145 8.08 2.97 -0.61
N ARG A 146 6.94 2.97 0.10
CA ARG A 146 6.15 4.18 0.35
C ARG A 146 6.93 5.17 1.22
N GLY A 147 7.59 4.69 2.27
CA GLY A 147 8.48 5.51 3.08
C GLY A 147 9.64 6.11 2.29
N GLN A 148 10.20 5.37 1.31
CA GLN A 148 11.23 5.92 0.42
C GLN A 148 10.67 7.02 -0.48
N ALA A 149 9.44 6.90 -0.97
CA ALA A 149 8.79 7.92 -1.77
C ALA A 149 8.48 9.18 -0.94
N PHE A 150 7.93 9.02 0.27
CA PHE A 150 7.69 10.14 1.19
C PHE A 150 8.97 10.90 1.54
N ARG A 151 10.06 10.16 1.80
CA ARG A 151 11.38 10.81 2.01
C ARG A 151 11.80 11.67 0.81
N ALA A 152 11.65 11.14 -0.42
CA ALA A 152 12.02 11.87 -1.63
C ALA A 152 11.16 13.13 -1.85
N MET A 153 9.91 13.11 -1.37
CA MET A 153 9.00 14.27 -1.37
C MET A 153 9.21 15.19 -0.15
N SER A 154 10.22 14.89 0.70
CA SER A 154 10.49 15.62 1.95
C SER A 154 9.42 15.47 3.03
N ASP A 155 8.53 14.53 2.90
CA ASP A 155 7.53 14.18 3.93
C ASP A 155 8.13 13.15 4.90
N PHE A 156 9.06 13.63 5.73
CA PHE A 156 9.83 12.77 6.62
C PHE A 156 8.98 12.13 7.72
N ASP A 157 7.89 12.75 8.13
CA ASP A 157 7.05 12.23 9.20
C ASP A 157 6.29 10.97 8.77
N GLU A 158 5.66 11.01 7.60
CA GLU A 158 5.00 9.82 7.05
C GLU A 158 6.03 8.74 6.66
N ALA A 159 7.21 9.13 6.15
CA ALA A 159 8.28 8.19 5.86
C ALA A 159 8.75 7.42 7.11
N ILE A 160 8.96 8.12 8.24
CA ILE A 160 9.38 7.50 9.51
C ILE A 160 8.26 6.62 10.07
N LYS A 161 7.01 7.05 10.00
CA LYS A 161 5.84 6.30 10.44
C LYS A 161 5.72 4.96 9.69
N ASP A 162 5.85 4.96 8.37
CA ASP A 162 5.83 3.76 7.55
C ASP A 162 6.96 2.79 7.92
N LEU A 163 8.18 3.29 8.13
CA LEU A 163 9.32 2.46 8.55
C LEU A 163 9.15 1.90 9.97
N CYS A 164 8.53 2.65 10.88
CA CYS A 164 8.20 2.14 12.21
C CYS A 164 7.18 1.00 12.12
N MET A 165 6.17 1.11 11.28
CA MET A 165 5.21 0.03 11.00
C MET A 165 5.90 -1.17 10.36
N ALA A 166 6.77 -0.96 9.37
CA ALA A 166 7.55 -2.02 8.73
C ALA A 166 8.41 -2.78 9.74
N LYS A 167 9.05 -2.07 10.69
CA LYS A 167 9.84 -2.68 11.77
C LYS A 167 8.98 -3.54 12.71
N VAL A 168 7.74 -3.12 13.00
CA VAL A 168 6.82 -3.91 13.83
C VAL A 168 6.40 -5.20 13.11
N LEU A 169 6.21 -5.16 11.79
CA LEU A 169 5.84 -6.33 10.99
C LEU A 169 6.96 -7.36 10.90
N LEU A 170 8.20 -6.91 10.69
CA LEU A 170 9.39 -7.75 10.56
C LEU A 170 10.54 -7.19 11.41
N PRO A 171 10.56 -7.48 12.74
CA PRO A 171 11.54 -6.95 13.67
C PRO A 171 12.99 -7.34 13.36
N ASP A 172 13.18 -8.52 12.75
CA ASP A 172 14.50 -9.09 12.43
C ASP A 172 15.21 -8.39 11.26
N GLN A 173 14.52 -7.52 10.55
CA GLN A 173 15.10 -6.73 9.46
C GLN A 173 15.88 -5.53 10.02
N ALA A 174 17.19 -5.71 10.18
CA ALA A 174 18.08 -4.68 10.75
C ALA A 174 18.09 -3.36 9.95
N ASP A 175 17.75 -3.40 8.66
CA ASP A 175 17.79 -2.25 7.78
C ASP A 175 16.74 -1.18 8.14
N CYS A 176 15.58 -1.57 8.70
CA CYS A 176 14.56 -0.60 9.09
C CYS A 176 15.05 0.40 10.14
N GLN A 177 15.80 -0.06 11.15
CA GLN A 177 16.29 0.85 12.18
C GLN A 177 17.29 1.86 11.60
N ARG A 178 18.20 1.40 10.75
CA ARG A 178 19.17 2.27 10.07
C ARG A 178 18.46 3.32 9.18
N LEU A 179 17.42 2.90 8.47
CA LEU A 179 16.64 3.82 7.63
C LEU A 179 15.88 4.85 8.48
N ILE A 180 15.29 4.45 9.60
CA ILE A 180 14.61 5.35 10.54
C ILE A 180 15.59 6.42 11.05
N ASP A 181 16.78 6.01 11.48
CA ASP A 181 17.79 6.92 12.01
C ASP A 181 18.30 7.88 10.92
N THR A 182 18.49 7.37 9.68
CA THR A 182 18.85 8.19 8.52
C THR A 182 17.76 9.22 8.20
N TYR A 183 16.49 8.82 8.17
CA TYR A 183 15.38 9.73 7.82
C TYR A 183 15.15 10.79 8.91
N LYS A 184 15.40 10.44 10.17
CA LYS A 184 15.40 11.43 11.28
C LYS A 184 16.53 12.46 11.11
N ALA A 185 17.73 12.01 10.74
CA ALA A 185 18.85 12.90 10.46
C ALA A 185 18.56 13.83 9.26
N ASP A 186 17.99 13.28 8.17
CA ASP A 186 17.57 14.09 7.01
C ASP A 186 16.53 15.13 7.38
N LYS A 187 15.54 14.78 8.23
CA LYS A 187 14.53 15.71 8.75
C LYS A 187 15.14 16.85 9.52
N GLU A 188 16.07 16.54 10.44
CA GLU A 188 16.76 17.57 11.21
C GLU A 188 17.66 18.45 10.33
N HIS A 189 18.31 17.87 9.32
CA HIS A 189 19.09 18.62 8.35
C HIS A 189 18.19 19.58 7.53
N ALA A 190 17.04 19.09 7.05
CA ALA A 190 16.08 19.90 6.32
C ALA A 190 15.56 21.09 7.17
N LYS A 191 15.28 20.86 8.46
CA LYS A 191 14.87 21.91 9.40
C LYS A 191 15.97 22.97 9.57
N ARG A 192 17.23 22.55 9.73
CA ARG A 192 18.36 23.47 9.84
C ARG A 192 18.49 24.34 8.59
N ILE A 193 18.40 23.75 7.40
CA ILE A 193 18.42 24.49 6.15
C ILE A 193 17.27 25.51 6.10
N ALA A 194 16.05 25.09 6.44
CA ALA A 194 14.89 25.97 6.45
C ALA A 194 15.11 27.19 7.39
N THR A 195 15.61 26.94 8.61
CA THR A 195 15.94 28.01 9.56
C THR A 195 17.03 28.96 9.03
N VAL A 196 18.07 28.39 8.40
CA VAL A 196 19.14 29.17 7.78
C VAL A 196 18.59 30.04 6.65
N MET A 197 17.73 29.49 5.80
CA MET A 197 17.09 30.21 4.69
C MET A 197 16.16 31.32 5.19
N GLU A 198 15.41 31.05 6.23
CA GLU A 198 14.52 32.05 6.87
C GLU A 198 15.31 33.22 7.45
N ASN A 199 16.38 32.93 8.22
CA ASN A 199 17.27 33.97 8.78
C ASN A 199 18.04 34.72 7.68
N ALA A 200 18.33 34.08 6.55
CA ALA A 200 19.05 34.68 5.45
C ALA A 200 18.21 35.68 4.64
N GLN A 201 16.88 35.57 4.67
CA GLN A 201 15.97 36.49 3.96
C GLN A 201 16.07 37.93 4.51
N ASP A 202 16.50 38.08 5.77
CA ASP A 202 16.64 39.36 6.44
C ASP A 202 18.01 40.07 6.21
N LEU A 203 18.94 39.36 5.51
CA LEU A 203 20.31 39.85 5.26
C LEU A 203 20.47 40.44 3.87
N ALA A 204 21.12 41.64 3.78
CA ALA A 204 21.32 42.30 2.50
C ALA A 204 22.69 42.01 1.87
N GLY A 205 22.69 41.59 0.61
CA GLY A 205 23.87 41.58 -0.24
C GLY A 205 25.03 40.66 0.19
N ARG A 206 26.20 41.20 0.51
CA ARG A 206 27.40 40.41 0.88
C ARG A 206 27.24 39.64 2.18
N GLU A 207 26.54 40.17 3.14
CA GLU A 207 26.26 39.49 4.42
C GLU A 207 25.48 38.22 4.23
N TYR A 208 24.58 38.17 3.24
CA TYR A 208 23.83 36.99 2.86
C TYR A 208 24.75 35.86 2.35
N ILE A 209 25.72 36.19 1.49
CA ILE A 209 26.65 35.18 0.93
C ILE A 209 27.56 34.64 2.03
N ASP A 210 28.11 35.49 2.88
CA ASP A 210 28.97 35.12 4.01
C ASP A 210 28.21 34.28 5.04
N PHE A 211 26.95 34.61 5.32
CA PHE A 211 26.08 33.82 6.16
C PHE A 211 25.86 32.43 5.60
N LEU A 212 25.52 32.27 4.32
CA LEU A 212 25.34 31.00 3.67
C LEU A 212 26.64 30.14 3.66
N LEU A 213 27.79 30.75 3.38
CA LEU A 213 29.07 30.06 3.40
C LEU A 213 29.41 29.53 4.80
N ASN A 214 29.15 30.30 5.83
CA ASN A 214 29.38 29.89 7.22
C ASN A 214 28.40 28.81 7.68
N ALA A 215 27.14 28.85 7.24
CA ALA A 215 26.15 27.84 7.52
C ALA A 215 26.51 26.49 6.88
N VAL A 216 26.92 26.50 5.61
CA VAL A 216 27.38 25.29 4.89
C VAL A 216 28.62 24.69 5.54
N GLN A 217 29.51 25.53 6.11
CA GLN A 217 30.70 25.09 6.82
C GLN A 217 30.43 24.63 8.26
N GLY A 218 29.18 24.63 8.70
CA GLY A 218 28.80 24.24 10.07
C GLY A 218 29.28 25.20 11.16
N LYS A 219 29.60 26.43 10.81
CA LYS A 219 30.09 27.47 11.75
C LYS A 219 28.97 28.30 12.39
N ILE A 220 27.74 28.10 11.90
CA ILE A 220 26.54 28.72 12.47
C ILE A 220 25.62 27.58 12.94
N PRO A 221 25.07 27.67 14.15
CA PRO A 221 24.22 26.65 14.74
C PRO A 221 22.87 26.50 14.01
#